data_317ae66ae3a960239f611d46992d93b5
#
_entry.id   317ae66ae3a960239f611d46992d93b5
#
_cell.length_a   1.000
_cell.length_b   1.000
_cell.length_c   1.000
_cell.angle_alpha   90.00
_cell.angle_beta   90.00
_cell.angle_gamma   90.00
#
_symmetry.space_group_name_H-M   'P 1'
#
loop_
_entity.id
_entity.type
_entity.pdbx_description
1 polymer ?
#
loop_
_entity_poly.entity_id
_entity_poly.type
_entity_poly.pdbx_seq_one_letter_code
_entity_poly.pdbx_strand_id
1 'polypeptide(L)' 'MEKQQLDNYKQLGLNIAYYRKAKGLSQIELAEKINISRTHMSRIETADCAVSLDVIFNICDALEIKPNKLFDFRD' A
#
# COMPACT_ATOMS: atom_id res chain seq x y z
N MET A 1 13.13 -6.85 4.93
CA MET A 1 12.23 -6.29 5.98
C MET A 1 12.63 -6.87 7.34
N GLU A 2 12.73 -6.03 8.32
CA GLU A 2 12.98 -6.48 9.69
C GLU A 2 11.78 -7.25 10.23
N LYS A 3 12.03 -8.41 10.84
CA LYS A 3 10.97 -9.26 11.38
C LYS A 3 10.10 -8.52 12.40
N GLN A 4 10.73 -7.68 13.24
CA GLN A 4 10.01 -6.92 14.26
C GLN A 4 9.11 -5.83 13.70
N GLN A 5 9.24 -5.51 12.41
CA GLN A 5 8.39 -4.52 11.75
C GLN A 5 7.27 -5.15 10.93
N LEU A 6 7.17 -6.47 10.93
CA LEU A 6 6.21 -7.17 10.09
C LEU A 6 4.76 -6.72 10.35
N ASP A 7 4.39 -6.54 11.62
CA ASP A 7 3.02 -6.14 11.94
C ASP A 7 2.69 -4.75 11.39
N ASN A 8 3.66 -3.83 11.43
CA ASN A 8 3.47 -2.50 10.84
C ASN A 8 3.26 -2.58 9.33
N TYR A 9 4.05 -3.40 8.65
CA TYR A 9 3.90 -3.59 7.21
C TYR A 9 2.58 -4.28 6.86
N LYS A 10 2.12 -5.22 7.71
CA LYS A 10 0.81 -5.86 7.51
C LYS A 10 -0.32 -4.83 7.62
N GLN A 11 -0.27 -3.97 8.64
CA GLN A 11 -1.29 -2.92 8.81
C GLN A 11 -1.26 -1.94 7.64
N LEU A 12 -0.08 -1.54 7.22
CA LEU A 12 0.08 -0.65 6.08
C LEU A 12 -0.51 -1.28 4.81
N GLY A 13 -0.19 -2.54 4.55
CA GLY A 13 -0.72 -3.26 3.39
C GLY A 13 -2.23 -3.37 3.40
N LEU A 14 -2.82 -3.68 4.57
CA LEU A 14 -4.26 -3.74 4.72
C LEU A 14 -4.91 -2.38 4.44
N ASN A 15 -4.30 -1.29 4.92
CA ASN A 15 -4.81 0.05 4.68
C ASN A 15 -4.74 0.42 3.20
N ILE A 16 -3.66 0.06 2.53
CA ILE A 16 -3.53 0.29 1.08
C ILE A 16 -4.65 -0.43 0.35
N ALA A 17 -4.87 -1.70 0.66
CA ALA A 17 -5.92 -2.49 0.00
C ALA A 17 -7.31 -1.89 0.29
N TYR A 18 -7.54 -1.44 1.52
CA TYR A 18 -8.81 -0.84 1.91
C TYR A 18 -9.12 0.41 1.06
N TYR A 19 -8.17 1.35 1.00
CA TYR A 19 -8.39 2.60 0.26
C TYR A 19 -8.40 2.37 -1.25
N ARG A 20 -7.63 1.41 -1.74
CA ARG A 20 -7.67 1.00 -3.14
C ARG A 20 -9.06 0.53 -3.53
N LYS A 21 -9.62 -0.37 -2.73
CA LYS A 21 -10.98 -0.90 -2.98
C LYS A 21 -12.05 0.17 -2.83
N ALA A 22 -11.88 1.07 -1.86
CA ALA A 22 -12.80 2.18 -1.67
C ALA A 22 -12.83 3.11 -2.89
N LYS A 23 -11.70 3.22 -3.61
CA LYS A 23 -11.62 3.96 -4.87
C LYS A 23 -12.13 3.16 -6.07
N GLY A 24 -12.47 1.88 -5.88
CA GLY A 24 -12.92 1.02 -6.96
C GLY A 24 -11.82 0.54 -7.88
N LEU A 25 -10.56 0.51 -7.41
CA LEU A 25 -9.43 0.12 -8.22
C LEU A 25 -9.00 -1.32 -7.93
N SER A 26 -8.65 -2.06 -8.99
CA SER A 26 -8.00 -3.35 -8.85
C SER A 26 -6.52 -3.15 -8.53
N GLN A 27 -5.83 -4.24 -8.12
CA GLN A 27 -4.38 -4.17 -7.91
C GLN A 27 -3.66 -3.77 -9.20
N ILE A 28 -4.10 -4.32 -10.34
CA ILE A 28 -3.51 -3.99 -11.64
C ILE A 28 -3.66 -2.50 -11.92
N GLU A 29 -4.86 -1.96 -11.71
CA GLU A 29 -5.13 -0.56 -11.99
C GLU A 29 -4.29 0.38 -11.13
N LEU A 30 -4.18 0.11 -9.84
CA LEU A 30 -3.34 0.93 -8.97
C LEU A 30 -1.86 0.79 -9.34
N ALA A 31 -1.41 -0.43 -9.61
CA ALA A 31 -0.03 -0.67 -10.01
C ALA A 31 0.33 0.11 -11.26
N GLU A 32 -0.56 0.11 -12.25
CA GLU A 32 -0.35 0.89 -13.48
C GLU A 32 -0.26 2.38 -13.21
N LYS A 33 -1.10 2.90 -12.34
CA LYS A 33 -1.10 4.32 -12.00
C LYS A 33 0.22 4.79 -11.39
N ILE A 34 0.91 3.93 -10.67
CA ILE A 34 2.17 4.29 -10.01
C ILE A 34 3.38 3.61 -10.65
N ASN A 35 3.16 2.97 -11.80
CA ASN A 35 4.22 2.39 -12.63
C ASN A 35 5.04 1.31 -11.92
N ILE A 36 4.35 0.40 -11.23
CA ILE A 36 4.95 -0.82 -10.68
C ILE A 36 4.17 -2.03 -11.20
N SER A 37 4.75 -3.22 -11.02
CA SER A 37 4.08 -4.45 -11.46
C SER A 37 2.93 -4.82 -10.51
N ARG A 38 1.96 -5.59 -11.03
CA ARG A 38 0.91 -6.15 -10.19
C ARG A 38 1.49 -7.04 -9.09
N THR A 39 2.51 -7.83 -9.42
CA THR A 39 3.18 -8.70 -8.44
C THR A 39 3.75 -7.87 -7.30
N HIS A 40 4.39 -6.74 -7.61
CA HIS A 40 4.93 -5.84 -6.59
C HIS A 40 3.82 -5.28 -5.71
N MET A 41 2.72 -4.82 -6.33
CA MET A 41 1.58 -4.31 -5.57
C MET A 41 1.01 -5.37 -4.63
N SER A 42 0.85 -6.60 -5.11
CA SER A 42 0.36 -7.70 -4.30
C SER A 42 1.26 -7.96 -3.09
N ARG A 43 2.58 -7.95 -3.29
CA ARG A 43 3.54 -8.16 -2.21
C ARG A 43 3.52 -7.04 -1.18
N ILE A 44 3.29 -5.80 -1.62
CA ILE A 44 3.14 -4.68 -0.71
C ILE A 44 1.91 -4.87 0.17
N GLU A 45 0.78 -5.22 -0.44
CA GLU A 45 -0.50 -5.37 0.29
C GLU A 45 -0.49 -6.56 1.26
N THR A 46 0.28 -7.60 0.97
CA THR A 46 0.38 -8.79 1.82
C THR A 46 1.58 -8.77 2.76
N ALA A 47 2.36 -7.70 2.73
CA ALA A 47 3.58 -7.55 3.54
C ALA A 47 4.66 -8.61 3.24
N ASP A 48 4.74 -9.03 1.98
CA ASP A 48 5.80 -9.93 1.53
C ASP A 48 7.10 -9.19 1.20
N CYS A 49 7.05 -7.87 1.20
CA CYS A 49 8.24 -7.04 1.00
C CYS A 49 8.06 -5.71 1.70
N ALA A 50 9.17 -5.05 1.99
CA ALA A 50 9.15 -3.68 2.46
C ALA A 50 8.77 -2.76 1.30
N VAL A 51 8.32 -1.55 1.61
CA VAL A 51 7.92 -0.57 0.61
C VAL A 51 8.62 0.75 0.90
N SER A 52 9.10 1.41 -0.15
CA SER A 52 9.76 2.71 -0.01
C SER A 52 8.73 3.82 0.24
N LEU A 53 9.20 4.90 0.84
CA LEU A 53 8.34 6.08 1.02
C LEU A 53 7.92 6.68 -0.33
N ASP A 54 8.78 6.64 -1.34
CA ASP A 54 8.41 7.13 -2.67
C ASP A 54 7.19 6.39 -3.20
N VAL A 55 7.18 5.05 -3.07
CA VAL A 55 6.03 4.25 -3.51
C VAL A 55 4.80 4.57 -2.66
N ILE A 56 4.97 4.73 -1.35
CA ILE A 56 3.86 5.10 -0.46
C ILE A 56 3.24 6.43 -0.89
N PHE A 57 4.07 7.44 -1.16
CA PHE A 57 3.56 8.75 -1.58
C PHE A 57 2.88 8.67 -2.95
N ASN A 58 3.41 7.88 -3.87
CA ASN A 58 2.76 7.65 -5.16
C ASN A 58 1.40 6.97 -5.00
N ILE A 59 1.29 6.01 -4.09
CA ILE A 59 0.02 5.37 -3.77
C ILE A 59 -0.97 6.39 -3.23
N CYS A 60 -0.54 7.24 -2.30
CA CYS A 60 -1.39 8.29 -1.75
C CYS A 60 -1.91 9.23 -2.83
N ASP A 61 -1.03 9.65 -3.74
CA ASP A 61 -1.43 10.52 -4.84
C ASP A 61 -2.45 9.85 -5.74
N ALA A 62 -2.21 8.58 -6.09
CA ALA A 62 -3.12 7.83 -6.96
C ALA A 62 -4.49 7.59 -6.30
N LEU A 63 -4.51 7.38 -4.99
CA LEU A 63 -5.75 7.15 -4.24
C LEU A 63 -6.38 8.44 -3.75
N GLU A 64 -5.72 9.58 -3.94
CA GLU A 64 -6.20 10.90 -3.51
C GLU A 64 -6.47 10.94 -2.01
N ILE A 65 -5.56 10.37 -1.24
CA ILE A 65 -5.62 10.37 0.22
C ILE A 65 -4.34 10.95 0.79
N LYS A 66 -4.42 11.46 2.01
CA LYS A 66 -3.24 11.95 2.72
C LYS A 66 -2.47 10.79 3.33
N PRO A 67 -1.14 10.86 3.44
CA PRO A 67 -0.33 9.77 3.98
C PRO A 67 -0.76 9.29 5.36
N ASN A 68 -1.27 10.19 6.22
CA ASN A 68 -1.71 9.80 7.56
C ASN A 68 -2.83 8.74 7.53
N LYS A 69 -3.59 8.65 6.45
CA LYS A 69 -4.63 7.63 6.31
C LYS A 69 -4.03 6.24 6.19
N LEU A 70 -2.92 6.11 5.46
CA LEU A 70 -2.25 4.81 5.32
C LEU A 70 -1.55 4.38 6.61
N PHE A 71 -1.10 5.34 7.42
CA PHE A 71 -0.37 5.04 8.66
C PHE A 71 -1.27 5.06 9.90
N ASP A 72 -2.57 5.14 9.73
CA ASP A 72 -3.53 5.06 10.83
C ASP A 72 -3.76 3.58 11.18
N PHE A 73 -2.88 3.05 12.03
CA PHE A 73 -2.93 1.64 12.42
C PHE A 73 -3.84 1.47 13.62
N ARG A 74 -4.77 0.54 13.52
CA ARG A 74 -5.72 0.25 14.57
C ARG A 74 -5.31 -1.00 15.33
N ASP A 75 -5.52 -0.98 16.63
CA ASP A 75 -5.26 -2.13 17.48
C ASP A 75 -6.29 -3.23 17.29
#